data_4bd20e1c3f525c60d920176a7f589ddd
#
_entry.id   4bd20e1c3f525c60d920176a7f589ddd
#
_cell.length_a   1.000
_cell.length_b   1.000
_cell.length_c   1.000
_cell.angle_alpha   90.00
_cell.angle_beta   90.00
_cell.angle_gamma   90.00
#
_symmetry.space_group_name_H-M   'P 1'
#
loop_
_entity.id
_entity.type
_entity.pdbx_description
1 polymer ?
#
loop_
_entity_poly.entity_id
_entity_poly.type
_entity_poly.pdbx_seq_one_letter_code
_entity_poly.pdbx_strand_id
1 'polypeptide(L)'
;MPATPSLPSARALWALFALATLLWFVNLDTRRLIHPDEGRYAEIAREMVVSGDWVTPRLNDLKYFEKPPLQYWATALAFEAFGVHEWTARLWPALTGYLAVLAIGYTGFLLGGATLGAFAGLALAGTLCHATLAQIVTLDSGLSFFLALGFGAFVVAQRAETTSGERLAWMAIVWAAMSGATLSKGLIGVALPAGALVVYTAITRDFALWRRLCIGPGLAIYSMLAAPWFIAVARANAEFLRFFFVHEHFERFLTTEHMRSGPWYYFVPVFIVGILPWLTVLGFGLPRAWRDGAPNALGFSWQRFALVWSAFVFLFFSASGSKLQSYILPMFAPLALVVGWLLVRLDERTLFRLTVPLAVVGGTLALGLLAAFDRLVPRFAG
;
A
#
# COMPACT_ATOMS: atom_id res chain seq x y z
N MET A 1 42.68 10.29 -2.57
CA MET A 1 41.29 10.11 -3.04
C MET A 1 40.79 8.82 -2.40
N PRO A 2 39.74 8.81 -1.61
CA PRO A 2 39.13 7.56 -1.16
C PRO A 2 38.58 6.84 -2.38
N ALA A 3 38.88 5.53 -2.48
CA ALA A 3 38.39 4.69 -3.56
C ALA A 3 36.85 4.72 -3.56
N THR A 4 36.26 5.09 -4.70
CA THR A 4 34.81 4.95 -4.88
C THR A 4 34.47 3.47 -4.69
N PRO A 5 33.52 3.13 -3.81
CA PRO A 5 33.13 1.73 -3.65
C PRO A 5 32.68 1.19 -5.00
N SER A 6 33.31 0.11 -5.45
CA SER A 6 32.95 -0.57 -6.69
C SER A 6 31.52 -1.08 -6.53
N LEU A 7 30.64 -0.69 -7.45
CA LEU A 7 29.27 -1.23 -7.51
C LEU A 7 29.34 -2.76 -7.60
N PRO A 8 28.46 -3.49 -6.89
CA PRO A 8 28.38 -4.93 -7.00
C PRO A 8 28.19 -5.36 -8.46
N SER A 9 28.74 -6.50 -8.85
CA SER A 9 28.55 -7.03 -10.21
C SER A 9 27.06 -7.25 -10.49
N ALA A 10 26.65 -7.18 -11.76
CA ALA A 10 25.26 -7.46 -12.15
C ALA A 10 24.76 -8.82 -11.63
N ARG A 11 25.66 -9.82 -11.58
CA ARG A 11 25.34 -11.15 -11.01
C ARG A 11 25.04 -11.08 -9.52
N ALA A 12 25.81 -10.29 -8.74
CA ALA A 12 25.56 -10.10 -7.32
C ALA A 12 24.25 -9.36 -7.06
N LEU A 13 23.91 -8.34 -7.88
CA LEU A 13 22.64 -7.64 -7.78
C LEU A 13 21.45 -8.56 -8.07
N TRP A 14 21.54 -9.41 -9.11
CA TRP A 14 20.52 -10.40 -9.41
C TRP A 14 20.37 -11.45 -8.31
N ALA A 15 21.48 -11.90 -7.73
CA ALA A 15 21.45 -12.84 -6.59
C ALA A 15 20.78 -12.22 -5.36
N LEU A 16 21.08 -10.96 -5.03
CA LEU A 16 20.42 -10.23 -3.94
C LEU A 16 18.93 -10.03 -4.20
N PHE A 17 18.56 -9.69 -5.43
CA PHE A 17 17.17 -9.56 -5.80
C PHE A 17 16.42 -10.90 -5.69
N ALA A 18 17.00 -11.98 -6.20
CA ALA A 18 16.42 -13.32 -6.09
C ALA A 18 16.28 -13.77 -4.64
N LEU A 19 17.30 -13.51 -3.80
CA LEU A 19 17.26 -13.81 -2.37
C LEU A 19 16.16 -12.99 -1.67
N ALA A 20 16.06 -11.71 -1.93
CA ALA A 20 15.01 -10.84 -1.35
C ALA A 20 13.61 -11.31 -1.78
N THR A 21 13.44 -11.71 -3.04
CA THR A 21 12.19 -12.28 -3.54
C THR A 21 11.86 -13.60 -2.84
N LEU A 22 12.84 -14.49 -2.72
CA LEU A 22 12.65 -15.76 -2.01
C LEU A 22 12.24 -15.53 -0.56
N LEU A 23 12.95 -14.65 0.16
CA LEU A 23 12.65 -14.32 1.56
C LEU A 23 11.24 -13.69 1.72
N TRP A 24 10.75 -12.98 0.71
CA TRP A 24 9.42 -12.39 0.73
C TRP A 24 8.31 -13.45 0.72
N PHE A 25 8.48 -14.55 -0.02
CA PHE A 25 7.44 -15.57 -0.21
C PHE A 25 7.62 -16.84 0.64
N VAL A 26 8.81 -17.09 1.22
CA VAL A 26 9.10 -18.35 1.90
C VAL A 26 8.26 -18.60 3.16
N ASN A 27 7.76 -17.55 3.79
CA ASN A 27 7.07 -17.64 5.09
C ASN A 27 5.54 -17.76 5.00
N LEU A 28 4.96 -17.92 3.81
CA LEU A 28 3.50 -17.87 3.64
C LEU A 28 2.77 -19.06 4.30
N ASP A 29 3.46 -20.20 4.49
CA ASP A 29 2.90 -21.44 5.05
C ASP A 29 3.32 -21.72 6.50
N THR A 30 4.06 -20.82 7.13
CA THR A 30 4.71 -21.09 8.43
C THR A 30 3.78 -20.98 9.63
N ARG A 31 2.56 -20.45 9.46
CA ARG A 31 1.59 -20.22 10.53
C ARG A 31 0.17 -20.46 10.07
N ARG A 32 -0.71 -20.83 11.00
CA ARG A 32 -2.16 -20.91 10.76
C ARG A 32 -2.75 -19.53 10.44
N LEU A 33 -3.92 -19.50 9.78
CA LEU A 33 -4.63 -18.27 9.51
C LEU A 33 -5.04 -17.58 10.81
N ILE A 34 -4.77 -16.28 10.94
CA ILE A 34 -5.12 -15.49 12.12
C ILE A 34 -6.62 -15.23 12.12
N HIS A 35 -7.26 -15.64 13.21
CA HIS A 35 -8.67 -15.38 13.43
C HIS A 35 -8.90 -13.92 13.90
N PRO A 36 -10.00 -13.24 13.51
CA PRO A 36 -11.05 -13.70 12.61
C PRO A 36 -10.80 -13.37 11.12
N ASP A 37 -9.93 -12.40 10.80
CA ASP A 37 -9.94 -11.76 9.48
C ASP A 37 -9.36 -12.66 8.37
N GLU A 38 -8.20 -13.33 8.60
CA GLU A 38 -7.62 -14.20 7.57
C GLU A 38 -8.55 -15.38 7.25
N GLY A 39 -9.11 -16.04 8.28
CA GLY A 39 -10.05 -17.14 8.09
C GLY A 39 -11.32 -16.72 7.35
N ARG A 40 -11.87 -15.55 7.69
CA ARG A 40 -13.06 -14.99 7.04
C ARG A 40 -12.85 -14.78 5.54
N TYR A 41 -11.76 -14.11 5.15
CA TYR A 41 -11.52 -13.81 3.74
C TYR A 41 -11.13 -15.05 2.94
N ALA A 42 -10.42 -16.00 3.55
CA ALA A 42 -10.14 -17.29 2.94
C ALA A 42 -11.41 -18.11 2.74
N GLU A 43 -12.33 -18.13 3.72
CA GLU A 43 -13.58 -18.85 3.61
C GLU A 43 -14.49 -18.28 2.52
N ILE A 44 -14.61 -16.95 2.41
CA ILE A 44 -15.38 -16.33 1.31
C ILE A 44 -14.84 -16.79 -0.06
N ALA A 45 -13.52 -16.84 -0.23
CA ALA A 45 -12.91 -17.30 -1.45
C ALA A 45 -13.14 -18.81 -1.70
N ARG A 46 -13.10 -19.62 -0.63
CA ARG A 46 -13.37 -21.06 -0.72
C ARG A 46 -14.84 -21.33 -1.13
N GLU A 47 -15.80 -20.64 -0.51
CA GLU A 47 -17.21 -20.76 -0.88
C GLU A 47 -17.45 -20.31 -2.33
N MET A 48 -16.75 -19.29 -2.81
CA MET A 48 -16.82 -18.84 -4.19
C MET A 48 -16.40 -19.95 -5.17
N VAL A 49 -15.31 -20.68 -4.87
CA VAL A 49 -14.87 -21.84 -5.66
C VAL A 49 -15.90 -22.97 -5.61
N VAL A 50 -16.38 -23.34 -4.42
CA VAL A 50 -17.29 -24.48 -4.23
C VAL A 50 -18.66 -24.22 -4.85
N SER A 51 -19.19 -23.00 -4.72
CA SER A 51 -20.51 -22.64 -5.26
C SER A 51 -20.49 -22.30 -6.75
N GLY A 52 -19.34 -21.90 -7.29
CA GLY A 52 -19.21 -21.33 -8.64
C GLY A 52 -19.84 -19.93 -8.78
N ASP A 53 -20.29 -19.30 -7.69
CA ASP A 53 -20.85 -17.94 -7.70
C ASP A 53 -19.73 -16.91 -7.47
N TRP A 54 -19.19 -16.37 -8.56
CA TRP A 54 -18.14 -15.34 -8.55
C TRP A 54 -18.69 -13.92 -8.45
N VAL A 55 -20.01 -13.75 -8.43
CA VAL A 55 -20.68 -12.44 -8.38
C VAL A 55 -21.07 -12.05 -6.97
N THR A 56 -21.69 -12.96 -6.21
CA THR A 56 -22.21 -12.70 -4.86
C THR A 56 -21.30 -13.34 -3.82
N PRO A 57 -20.40 -12.59 -3.15
CA PRO A 57 -19.59 -13.15 -2.06
C PRO A 57 -20.48 -13.67 -0.93
N ARG A 58 -20.10 -14.81 -0.35
CA ARG A 58 -20.81 -15.43 0.79
C ARG A 58 -19.82 -15.80 1.89
N LEU A 59 -20.32 -15.80 3.11
CA LEU A 59 -19.62 -16.30 4.29
C LEU A 59 -20.58 -17.16 5.10
N ASN A 60 -20.31 -18.46 5.23
CA ASN A 60 -21.20 -19.45 5.83
C ASN A 60 -22.61 -19.42 5.19
N ASP A 61 -22.65 -19.45 3.85
CA ASP A 61 -23.83 -19.32 3.00
C ASP A 61 -24.58 -17.97 3.07
N LEU A 62 -24.19 -17.08 3.98
CA LEU A 62 -24.79 -15.74 4.08
C LEU A 62 -24.13 -14.78 3.12
N LYS A 63 -24.92 -13.93 2.44
CA LYS A 63 -24.41 -12.89 1.54
C LYS A 63 -23.52 -11.91 2.30
N TYR A 64 -22.34 -11.66 1.74
CA TYR A 64 -21.32 -10.80 2.35
C TYR A 64 -21.01 -9.60 1.45
N PHE A 65 -21.65 -8.45 1.71
CA PHE A 65 -21.55 -7.24 0.90
C PHE A 65 -20.64 -6.16 1.47
N GLU A 66 -19.91 -6.45 2.56
CA GLU A 66 -19.07 -5.43 3.20
C GLU A 66 -17.93 -4.93 2.30
N LYS A 67 -17.46 -5.77 1.39
CA LYS A 67 -16.29 -5.44 0.55
C LYS A 67 -16.44 -5.95 -0.88
N PRO A 68 -15.82 -5.24 -1.86
CA PRO A 68 -15.75 -5.67 -3.25
C PRO A 68 -14.91 -6.94 -3.45
N PRO A 69 -14.95 -7.58 -4.63
CA PRO A 69 -14.58 -8.99 -4.78
C PRO A 69 -13.10 -9.24 -5.09
N LEU A 70 -12.29 -8.24 -5.41
CA LEU A 70 -10.97 -8.47 -6.03
C LEU A 70 -10.05 -9.37 -5.19
N GLN A 71 -10.04 -9.17 -3.86
CA GLN A 71 -9.29 -10.04 -2.95
C GLN A 71 -9.82 -11.48 -3.01
N TYR A 72 -11.14 -11.67 -3.01
CA TYR A 72 -11.78 -12.99 -3.03
C TYR A 72 -11.52 -13.69 -4.34
N TRP A 73 -11.65 -12.99 -5.47
CA TRP A 73 -11.34 -13.53 -6.80
C TRP A 73 -9.90 -14.00 -6.90
N ALA A 74 -8.96 -13.17 -6.46
CA ALA A 74 -7.54 -13.52 -6.52
C ALA A 74 -7.21 -14.72 -5.63
N THR A 75 -7.79 -14.80 -4.43
CA THR A 75 -7.60 -15.92 -3.53
C THR A 75 -8.32 -17.18 -4.05
N ALA A 76 -9.53 -17.06 -4.60
CA ALA A 76 -10.27 -18.16 -5.21
C ALA A 76 -9.51 -18.77 -6.40
N LEU A 77 -8.95 -17.92 -7.28
CA LEU A 77 -8.08 -18.37 -8.38
C LEU A 77 -6.84 -19.12 -7.87
N ALA A 78 -6.23 -18.64 -6.78
CA ALA A 78 -5.11 -19.34 -6.17
C ALA A 78 -5.54 -20.70 -5.58
N PHE A 79 -6.73 -20.80 -4.99
CA PHE A 79 -7.29 -22.06 -4.50
C PHE A 79 -7.61 -23.05 -5.62
N GLU A 80 -8.16 -22.59 -6.73
CA GLU A 80 -8.40 -23.44 -7.91
C GLU A 80 -7.09 -23.96 -8.52
N ALA A 81 -6.07 -23.11 -8.60
CA ALA A 81 -4.81 -23.45 -9.24
C ALA A 81 -3.89 -24.33 -8.40
N PHE A 82 -3.87 -24.13 -7.08
CA PHE A 82 -2.87 -24.72 -6.18
C PHE A 82 -3.48 -25.44 -4.97
N GLY A 83 -4.79 -25.50 -4.84
CA GLY A 83 -5.48 -26.09 -3.70
C GLY A 83 -5.66 -25.10 -2.54
N VAL A 84 -6.51 -25.50 -1.57
CA VAL A 84 -6.86 -24.71 -0.39
C VAL A 84 -5.80 -24.92 0.70
N HIS A 85 -4.88 -23.97 0.84
CA HIS A 85 -3.80 -23.98 1.82
C HIS A 85 -3.63 -22.60 2.45
N GLU A 86 -2.95 -22.47 3.58
CA GLU A 86 -2.65 -21.20 4.22
C GLU A 86 -1.82 -20.29 3.32
N TRP A 87 -0.84 -20.83 2.61
CA TRP A 87 0.00 -20.05 1.70
C TRP A 87 -0.75 -19.54 0.47
N THR A 88 -1.69 -20.32 -0.08
CA THR A 88 -2.50 -19.88 -1.23
C THR A 88 -3.47 -18.78 -0.84
N ALA A 89 -4.00 -18.82 0.39
CA ALA A 89 -4.78 -17.70 0.94
C ALA A 89 -3.98 -16.41 1.02
N ARG A 90 -2.68 -16.50 1.40
CA ARG A 90 -1.76 -15.34 1.55
C ARG A 90 -1.08 -14.91 0.25
N LEU A 91 -1.21 -15.68 -0.82
CA LEU A 91 -0.50 -15.40 -2.08
C LEU A 91 -0.83 -14.02 -2.63
N TRP A 92 -2.10 -13.62 -2.65
CA TRP A 92 -2.49 -12.31 -3.15
C TRP A 92 -1.97 -11.13 -2.34
N PRO A 93 -2.13 -11.08 -1.00
CA PRO A 93 -1.52 -10.03 -0.19
C PRO A 93 0.00 -9.95 -0.36
N ALA A 94 0.70 -11.09 -0.36
CA ALA A 94 2.15 -11.13 -0.55
C ALA A 94 2.57 -10.63 -1.94
N LEU A 95 1.87 -11.06 -2.99
CA LEU A 95 2.11 -10.62 -4.35
C LEU A 95 1.87 -9.12 -4.50
N THR A 96 0.76 -8.59 -4.01
CA THR A 96 0.45 -7.16 -4.10
C THR A 96 1.41 -6.31 -3.27
N GLY A 97 1.82 -6.78 -2.09
CA GLY A 97 2.87 -6.12 -1.31
C GLY A 97 4.20 -6.07 -2.06
N TYR A 98 4.60 -7.17 -2.69
CA TYR A 98 5.81 -7.23 -3.51
C TYR A 98 5.73 -6.34 -4.75
N LEU A 99 4.60 -6.36 -5.45
CA LEU A 99 4.35 -5.49 -6.61
C LEU A 99 4.36 -4.00 -6.24
N ALA A 100 3.92 -3.63 -5.03
CA ALA A 100 4.04 -2.26 -4.53
C ALA A 100 5.50 -1.83 -4.37
N VAL A 101 6.37 -2.73 -3.87
CA VAL A 101 7.82 -2.50 -3.78
C VAL A 101 8.41 -2.26 -5.17
N LEU A 102 8.05 -3.10 -6.14
CA LEU A 102 8.51 -2.94 -7.53
C LEU A 102 7.99 -1.64 -8.16
N ALA A 103 6.72 -1.30 -7.95
CA ALA A 103 6.11 -0.07 -8.48
C ALA A 103 6.80 1.19 -7.94
N ILE A 104 7.08 1.26 -6.64
CA ILE A 104 7.80 2.39 -6.03
C ILE A 104 9.27 2.40 -6.46
N GLY A 105 9.92 1.25 -6.52
CA GLY A 105 11.27 1.13 -7.07
C GLY A 105 11.36 1.63 -8.50
N TYR A 106 10.43 1.21 -9.36
CA TYR A 106 10.36 1.66 -10.75
C TYR A 106 10.05 3.16 -10.87
N THR A 107 9.15 3.68 -10.04
CA THR A 107 8.89 5.13 -9.95
C THR A 107 10.16 5.89 -9.60
N GLY A 108 10.89 5.45 -8.58
CA GLY A 108 12.18 6.03 -8.20
C GLY A 108 13.21 5.97 -9.33
N PHE A 109 13.28 4.85 -10.06
CA PHE A 109 14.13 4.70 -11.24
C PHE A 109 13.81 5.73 -12.32
N LEU A 110 12.55 5.95 -12.63
CA LEU A 110 12.12 6.93 -13.62
C LEU A 110 12.36 8.38 -13.20
N LEU A 111 12.40 8.65 -11.89
CA LEU A 111 12.61 10.00 -11.34
C LEU A 111 14.08 10.36 -11.10
N GLY A 112 14.96 9.40 -10.84
CA GLY A 112 16.32 9.68 -10.44
C GLY A 112 17.31 8.53 -10.67
N GLY A 113 16.97 7.60 -11.56
CA GLY A 113 17.86 6.51 -11.98
C GLY A 113 17.91 5.33 -11.00
N ALA A 114 18.80 4.38 -11.29
CA ALA A 114 18.85 3.08 -10.62
C ALA A 114 19.04 3.18 -9.11
N THR A 115 19.86 4.11 -8.64
CA THR A 115 20.14 4.29 -7.21
C THR A 115 18.89 4.72 -6.43
N LEU A 116 18.16 5.71 -6.95
CA LEU A 116 16.91 6.15 -6.31
C LEU A 116 15.87 5.02 -6.35
N GLY A 117 15.76 4.32 -7.47
CA GLY A 117 14.86 3.19 -7.60
C GLY A 117 15.14 2.09 -6.58
N ALA A 118 16.41 1.69 -6.45
CA ALA A 118 16.84 0.66 -5.50
C ALA A 118 16.54 1.08 -4.05
N PHE A 119 16.92 2.29 -3.66
CA PHE A 119 16.66 2.75 -2.28
C PHE A 119 15.17 2.95 -1.98
N ALA A 120 14.37 3.41 -2.93
CA ALA A 120 12.93 3.56 -2.74
C ALA A 120 12.23 2.19 -2.58
N GLY A 121 12.58 1.22 -3.44
CA GLY A 121 12.07 -0.15 -3.33
C GLY A 121 12.49 -0.81 -2.01
N LEU A 122 13.78 -0.75 -1.66
CA LEU A 122 14.30 -1.28 -0.40
C LEU A 122 13.68 -0.58 0.82
N ALA A 123 13.45 0.74 0.74
CA ALA A 123 12.79 1.47 1.81
C ALA A 123 11.37 0.95 2.06
N LEU A 124 10.59 0.68 1.01
CA LEU A 124 9.25 0.12 1.16
C LEU A 124 9.29 -1.32 1.65
N ALA A 125 10.15 -2.16 1.07
CA ALA A 125 10.33 -3.55 1.50
C ALA A 125 10.75 -3.68 2.96
N GLY A 126 11.60 -2.78 3.44
CA GLY A 126 12.07 -2.73 4.83
C GLY A 126 11.15 -1.99 5.79
N THR A 127 10.06 -1.37 5.32
CA THR A 127 9.08 -0.69 6.16
C THR A 127 8.23 -1.72 6.92
N LEU A 128 8.34 -1.74 8.24
CA LEU A 128 7.75 -2.80 9.09
C LEU A 128 6.25 -3.01 8.85
N CYS A 129 5.48 -1.93 8.80
CA CYS A 129 4.04 -2.01 8.55
C CYS A 129 3.74 -2.65 7.19
N HIS A 130 4.47 -2.26 6.14
CA HIS A 130 4.29 -2.80 4.80
C HIS A 130 4.68 -4.28 4.72
N ALA A 131 5.87 -4.63 5.21
CA ALA A 131 6.38 -5.99 5.20
C ALA A 131 5.47 -6.95 6.00
N THR A 132 4.98 -6.52 7.16
CA THR A 132 4.10 -7.34 8.01
C THR A 132 2.71 -7.53 7.39
N LEU A 133 2.06 -6.44 6.95
CA LEU A 133 0.69 -6.51 6.42
C LEU A 133 0.62 -7.19 5.05
N ALA A 134 1.71 -7.19 4.29
CA ALA A 134 1.80 -7.98 3.06
C ALA A 134 1.78 -9.51 3.30
N GLN A 135 2.01 -9.95 4.53
CA GLN A 135 1.99 -11.37 4.92
C GLN A 135 0.66 -11.80 5.58
N ILE A 136 -0.34 -10.91 5.63
CA ILE A 136 -1.61 -11.15 6.30
C ILE A 136 -2.76 -11.02 5.29
N VAL A 137 -3.71 -11.97 5.31
CA VAL A 137 -4.86 -11.93 4.41
C VAL A 137 -5.79 -10.78 4.83
N THR A 138 -5.54 -9.61 4.23
CA THR A 138 -6.38 -8.42 4.36
C THR A 138 -6.54 -7.74 3.00
N LEU A 139 -7.60 -6.97 2.85
CA LEU A 139 -7.83 -6.20 1.63
C LEU A 139 -6.87 -5.01 1.47
N ASP A 140 -6.16 -4.65 2.56
CA ASP A 140 -5.35 -3.45 2.62
C ASP A 140 -4.08 -3.55 1.78
N SER A 141 -3.50 -4.74 1.63
CA SER A 141 -2.32 -4.95 0.79
C SER A 141 -2.65 -4.69 -0.69
N GLY A 142 -3.75 -5.26 -1.19
CA GLY A 142 -4.24 -5.01 -2.55
C GLY A 142 -4.58 -3.54 -2.78
N LEU A 143 -5.34 -2.92 -1.87
CA LEU A 143 -5.63 -1.48 -1.92
C LEU A 143 -4.34 -0.66 -2.00
N SER A 144 -3.37 -0.93 -1.12
CA SER A 144 -2.11 -0.18 -1.04
C SER A 144 -1.25 -0.35 -2.28
N PHE A 145 -1.23 -1.53 -2.88
CA PHE A 145 -0.56 -1.75 -4.17
C PHE A 145 -1.15 -0.88 -5.27
N PHE A 146 -2.46 -0.91 -5.46
CA PHE A 146 -3.09 -0.11 -6.50
C PHE A 146 -2.92 1.39 -6.25
N LEU A 147 -2.99 1.83 -5.00
CA LEU A 147 -2.72 3.23 -4.65
C LEU A 147 -1.24 3.61 -4.86
N ALA A 148 -0.29 2.73 -4.58
CA ALA A 148 1.13 2.95 -4.86
C ALA A 148 1.42 3.01 -6.36
N LEU A 149 0.82 2.11 -7.16
CA LEU A 149 0.91 2.11 -8.62
C LEU A 149 0.31 3.39 -9.20
N GLY A 150 -0.89 3.76 -8.74
CA GLY A 150 -1.55 5.00 -9.16
C GLY A 150 -0.76 6.25 -8.77
N PHE A 151 -0.21 6.31 -7.56
CA PHE A 151 0.67 7.38 -7.10
C PHE A 151 1.92 7.50 -7.99
N GLY A 152 2.62 6.39 -8.22
CA GLY A 152 3.82 6.36 -9.05
C GLY A 152 3.55 6.81 -10.49
N ALA A 153 2.52 6.23 -11.12
CA ALA A 153 2.10 6.60 -12.46
C ALA A 153 1.70 8.07 -12.55
N PHE A 154 0.98 8.59 -11.55
CA PHE A 154 0.60 9.99 -11.49
C PHE A 154 1.83 10.90 -11.41
N VAL A 155 2.78 10.60 -10.54
CA VAL A 155 4.02 11.38 -10.39
C VAL A 155 4.81 11.41 -11.70
N VAL A 156 4.93 10.29 -12.39
CA VAL A 156 5.60 10.21 -13.70
C VAL A 156 4.85 11.00 -14.78
N ALA A 157 3.50 10.94 -14.79
CA ALA A 157 2.67 11.72 -15.71
C ALA A 157 2.85 13.24 -15.55
N GLN A 158 3.24 13.71 -14.34
CA GLN A 158 3.45 15.13 -14.06
C GLN A 158 4.88 15.63 -14.30
N ARG A 159 5.79 14.80 -14.84
CA ARG A 159 7.13 15.26 -15.21
C ARG A 159 7.06 16.27 -16.35
N ALA A 160 7.99 17.22 -16.37
CA ALA A 160 8.02 18.27 -17.38
C ALA A 160 8.32 17.73 -18.80
N GLU A 161 9.13 16.67 -18.86
CA GLU A 161 9.55 16.03 -20.10
C GLU A 161 8.50 15.11 -20.71
N THR A 162 7.45 14.76 -19.95
CA THR A 162 6.42 13.82 -20.39
C THR A 162 5.55 14.42 -21.49
N THR A 163 5.55 13.80 -22.67
CA THR A 163 4.71 14.19 -23.79
C THR A 163 3.22 13.97 -23.51
N SER A 164 2.35 14.58 -24.31
CA SER A 164 0.90 14.42 -24.14
C SER A 164 0.44 12.96 -24.29
N GLY A 165 1.04 12.21 -25.23
CA GLY A 165 0.75 10.79 -25.43
C GLY A 165 1.21 9.92 -24.26
N GLU A 166 2.43 10.13 -23.78
CA GLU A 166 2.95 9.43 -22.58
C GLU A 166 2.12 9.77 -21.34
N ARG A 167 1.73 11.04 -21.18
CA ARG A 167 0.87 11.47 -20.07
C ARG A 167 -0.46 10.73 -20.09
N LEU A 168 -1.08 10.61 -21.26
CA LEU A 168 -2.32 9.85 -21.43
C LEU A 168 -2.12 8.38 -21.03
N ALA A 169 -1.02 7.74 -21.43
CA ALA A 169 -0.71 6.37 -21.05
C ALA A 169 -0.50 6.21 -19.53
N TRP A 170 0.28 7.09 -18.90
CA TRP A 170 0.47 7.06 -17.46
C TRP A 170 -0.83 7.34 -16.69
N MET A 171 -1.64 8.29 -17.16
CA MET A 171 -2.93 8.57 -16.56
C MET A 171 -3.93 7.42 -16.76
N ALA A 172 -3.85 6.66 -17.86
CA ALA A 172 -4.62 5.43 -18.03
C ALA A 172 -4.28 4.39 -16.93
N ILE A 173 -2.98 4.25 -16.59
CA ILE A 173 -2.55 3.41 -15.46
C ILE A 173 -3.11 3.94 -14.13
N VAL A 174 -3.11 5.27 -13.90
CA VAL A 174 -3.71 5.88 -12.69
C VAL A 174 -5.18 5.48 -12.55
N TRP A 175 -5.97 5.64 -13.61
CA TRP A 175 -7.40 5.36 -13.58
C TRP A 175 -7.69 3.86 -13.45
N ALA A 176 -6.91 3.00 -14.12
CA ALA A 176 -7.00 1.56 -13.94
C ALA A 176 -6.62 1.13 -12.52
N ALA A 177 -5.57 1.72 -11.94
CA ALA A 177 -5.18 1.48 -10.56
C ALA A 177 -6.27 1.93 -9.57
N MET A 178 -6.92 3.07 -9.79
CA MET A 178 -8.07 3.50 -8.98
C MET A 178 -9.23 2.50 -9.07
N SER A 179 -9.46 1.89 -10.24
CA SER A 179 -10.48 0.82 -10.39
C SER A 179 -10.11 -0.40 -9.56
N GLY A 180 -8.86 -0.85 -9.64
CA GLY A 180 -8.35 -1.97 -8.84
C GLY A 180 -8.42 -1.67 -7.33
N ALA A 181 -8.10 -0.45 -6.90
CA ALA A 181 -8.25 0.01 -5.52
C ALA A 181 -9.73 -0.02 -5.07
N THR A 182 -10.65 0.42 -5.94
CA THR A 182 -12.09 0.38 -5.67
C THR A 182 -12.60 -1.05 -5.58
N LEU A 183 -12.19 -1.93 -6.48
CA LEU A 183 -12.56 -3.36 -6.44
C LEU A 183 -11.89 -4.10 -5.27
N SER A 184 -10.83 -3.55 -4.67
CA SER A 184 -10.21 -4.09 -3.45
C SER A 184 -10.95 -3.69 -2.19
N LYS A 185 -11.33 -2.40 -2.03
CA LYS A 185 -11.86 -1.91 -0.74
C LYS A 185 -12.98 -0.85 -0.85
N GLY A 186 -13.54 -0.64 -2.03
CA GLY A 186 -14.65 0.30 -2.23
C GLY A 186 -14.20 1.75 -2.44
N LEU A 187 -15.07 2.70 -2.08
CA LEU A 187 -14.90 4.12 -2.40
C LEU A 187 -13.60 4.75 -1.90
N ILE A 188 -12.96 4.16 -0.90
CA ILE A 188 -11.67 4.62 -0.37
C ILE A 188 -10.57 4.64 -1.44
N GLY A 189 -10.68 3.75 -2.45
CA GLY A 189 -9.77 3.70 -3.60
C GLY A 189 -9.80 4.96 -4.47
N VAL A 190 -10.89 5.74 -4.41
CA VAL A 190 -11.03 7.04 -5.08
C VAL A 190 -10.85 8.19 -4.09
N ALA A 191 -11.41 8.07 -2.89
CA ALA A 191 -11.43 9.14 -1.90
C ALA A 191 -10.02 9.57 -1.47
N LEU A 192 -9.09 8.62 -1.27
CA LEU A 192 -7.73 8.95 -0.85
C LEU A 192 -6.94 9.71 -1.92
N PRO A 193 -6.85 9.26 -3.19
CA PRO A 193 -6.14 10.01 -4.22
C PRO A 193 -6.80 11.36 -4.54
N ALA A 194 -8.14 11.41 -4.59
CA ALA A 194 -8.86 12.66 -4.86
C ALA A 194 -8.66 13.67 -3.73
N GLY A 195 -8.77 13.25 -2.47
CA GLY A 195 -8.57 14.12 -1.31
C GLY A 195 -7.12 14.62 -1.21
N ALA A 196 -6.13 13.76 -1.42
CA ALA A 196 -4.73 14.16 -1.45
C ALA A 196 -4.46 15.19 -2.57
N LEU A 197 -5.06 15.00 -3.75
CA LEU A 197 -4.94 15.93 -4.88
C LEU A 197 -5.57 17.29 -4.57
N VAL A 198 -6.77 17.30 -3.98
CA VAL A 198 -7.46 18.53 -3.56
C VAL A 198 -6.62 19.30 -2.55
N VAL A 199 -6.10 18.63 -1.51
CA VAL A 199 -5.26 19.26 -0.49
C VAL A 199 -3.96 19.79 -1.09
N TYR A 200 -3.29 18.99 -1.97
CA TYR A 200 -2.09 19.44 -2.67
C TYR A 200 -2.35 20.70 -3.51
N THR A 201 -3.42 20.70 -4.30
CA THR A 201 -3.82 21.85 -5.13
C THR A 201 -4.13 23.10 -4.27
N ALA A 202 -4.81 22.91 -3.14
CA ALA A 202 -5.11 24.02 -2.22
C ALA A 202 -3.84 24.64 -1.62
N ILE A 203 -2.85 23.81 -1.25
CA ILE A 203 -1.57 24.26 -0.68
C ILE A 203 -0.70 24.95 -1.73
N THR A 204 -0.58 24.34 -2.93
CA THR A 204 0.33 24.82 -3.97
C THR A 204 -0.28 25.85 -4.91
N ARG A 205 -1.63 25.93 -4.94
CA ARG A 205 -2.43 26.74 -5.87
C ARG A 205 -2.20 26.37 -7.35
N ASP A 206 -1.71 25.15 -7.63
CA ASP A 206 -1.54 24.64 -9.00
C ASP A 206 -2.83 24.03 -9.54
N PHE A 207 -3.79 24.89 -9.94
CA PHE A 207 -5.05 24.46 -10.56
C PHE A 207 -4.85 23.92 -11.98
N ALA A 208 -3.71 24.23 -12.65
CA ALA A 208 -3.41 23.69 -13.97
C ALA A 208 -3.21 22.17 -13.94
N LEU A 209 -2.90 21.60 -12.79
CA LEU A 209 -2.78 20.15 -12.55
C LEU A 209 -4.04 19.38 -12.97
N TRP A 210 -5.23 19.96 -12.73
CA TRP A 210 -6.53 19.33 -13.04
C TRP A 210 -6.75 19.10 -14.55
N ARG A 211 -6.17 19.94 -15.42
CA ARG A 211 -6.24 19.77 -16.87
C ARG A 211 -5.41 18.59 -17.37
N ARG A 212 -4.45 18.11 -16.54
CA ARG A 212 -3.53 17.01 -16.86
C ARG A 212 -4.03 15.64 -16.39
N LEU A 213 -5.22 15.58 -15.77
CA LEU A 213 -5.80 14.35 -15.22
C LEU A 213 -6.42 13.43 -16.27
N CYS A 214 -6.58 13.89 -17.50
CA CYS A 214 -7.22 13.12 -18.59
C CYS A 214 -8.58 12.52 -18.14
N ILE A 215 -9.44 13.34 -17.51
CA ILE A 215 -10.65 12.88 -16.80
C ILE A 215 -11.59 12.09 -17.72
N GLY A 216 -11.85 12.55 -18.94
CA GLY A 216 -12.78 11.88 -19.87
C GLY A 216 -12.34 10.43 -20.19
N PRO A 217 -11.15 10.22 -20.80
CA PRO A 217 -10.62 8.87 -21.03
C PRO A 217 -10.46 8.07 -19.75
N GLY A 218 -10.07 8.74 -18.65
CA GLY A 218 -9.88 8.11 -17.36
C GLY A 218 -11.15 7.52 -16.77
N LEU A 219 -12.25 8.28 -16.77
CA LEU A 219 -13.56 7.79 -16.31
C LEU A 219 -14.07 6.64 -17.16
N ALA A 220 -13.80 6.65 -18.47
CA ALA A 220 -14.15 5.51 -19.33
C ALA A 220 -13.39 4.24 -18.89
N ILE A 221 -12.08 4.32 -18.68
CA ILE A 221 -11.26 3.19 -18.19
C ILE A 221 -11.75 2.74 -16.81
N TYR A 222 -11.93 3.67 -15.89
CA TYR A 222 -12.41 3.38 -14.53
C TYR A 222 -13.75 2.64 -14.57
N SER A 223 -14.72 3.17 -15.31
CA SER A 223 -16.05 2.56 -15.39
C SER A 223 -16.01 1.20 -16.09
N MET A 224 -15.23 1.05 -17.15
CA MET A 224 -15.10 -0.22 -17.87
C MET A 224 -14.55 -1.34 -16.98
N LEU A 225 -13.64 -1.02 -16.06
CA LEU A 225 -13.00 -2.01 -15.18
C LEU A 225 -13.80 -2.24 -13.89
N ALA A 226 -14.35 -1.20 -13.27
CA ALA A 226 -15.02 -1.31 -11.98
C ALA A 226 -16.53 -1.62 -12.11
N ALA A 227 -17.25 -0.94 -13.01
CA ALA A 227 -18.70 -1.03 -13.08
C ALA A 227 -19.27 -2.43 -13.38
N PRO A 228 -18.63 -3.31 -14.17
CA PRO A 228 -19.23 -4.62 -14.50
C PRO A 228 -19.61 -5.42 -13.28
N TRP A 229 -18.75 -5.52 -12.26
CA TRP A 229 -19.08 -6.26 -11.06
C TRP A 229 -20.18 -5.56 -10.24
N PHE A 230 -20.11 -4.25 -10.06
CA PHE A 230 -21.15 -3.50 -9.33
C PHE A 230 -22.53 -3.64 -9.98
N ILE A 231 -22.59 -3.65 -11.31
CA ILE A 231 -23.83 -3.88 -12.05
C ILE A 231 -24.30 -5.34 -11.89
N ALA A 232 -23.42 -6.32 -12.00
CA ALA A 232 -23.76 -7.72 -11.89
C ALA A 232 -24.30 -8.05 -10.49
N VAL A 233 -23.60 -7.64 -9.43
CA VAL A 233 -24.03 -7.92 -8.05
C VAL A 233 -25.30 -7.16 -7.69
N ALA A 234 -25.49 -5.93 -8.18
CA ALA A 234 -26.73 -5.17 -7.95
C ALA A 234 -27.95 -5.77 -8.66
N ARG A 235 -27.75 -6.37 -9.85
CA ARG A 235 -28.80 -7.10 -10.55
C ARG A 235 -29.16 -8.43 -9.88
N ALA A 236 -28.18 -9.12 -9.32
CA ALA A 236 -28.39 -10.37 -8.60
C ALA A 236 -28.96 -10.15 -7.19
N ASN A 237 -28.77 -8.97 -6.59
CA ASN A 237 -29.10 -8.70 -5.19
C ASN A 237 -29.65 -7.26 -5.03
N ALA A 238 -30.95 -7.11 -4.92
CA ALA A 238 -31.63 -5.81 -4.86
C ALA A 238 -31.17 -4.94 -3.66
N GLU A 239 -30.81 -5.56 -2.54
CA GLU A 239 -30.38 -4.91 -1.30
C GLU A 239 -28.95 -4.39 -1.36
N PHE A 240 -28.12 -4.85 -2.32
CA PHE A 240 -26.67 -4.60 -2.37
C PHE A 240 -26.32 -3.10 -2.38
N LEU A 241 -26.93 -2.31 -3.26
CA LEU A 241 -26.55 -0.90 -3.42
C LEU A 241 -26.78 -0.10 -2.14
N ARG A 242 -27.93 -0.31 -1.46
CA ARG A 242 -28.21 0.36 -0.20
C ARG A 242 -27.25 -0.08 0.89
N PHE A 243 -27.00 -1.37 1.03
CA PHE A 243 -26.09 -1.89 2.03
C PHE A 243 -24.68 -1.38 1.79
N PHE A 244 -24.15 -1.53 0.56
CA PHE A 244 -22.77 -1.19 0.26
C PHE A 244 -22.49 0.31 0.32
N PHE A 245 -23.32 1.15 -0.34
CA PHE A 245 -23.04 2.59 -0.41
C PHE A 245 -23.48 3.33 0.84
N VAL A 246 -24.66 3.02 1.41
CA VAL A 246 -25.17 3.76 2.56
C VAL A 246 -24.60 3.20 3.86
N HIS A 247 -24.87 1.93 4.16
CA HIS A 247 -24.47 1.34 5.44
C HIS A 247 -22.93 1.23 5.60
N GLU A 248 -22.24 0.61 4.63
CA GLU A 248 -20.80 0.34 4.74
C GLU A 248 -19.90 1.57 4.58
N HIS A 249 -20.33 2.63 3.90
CA HIS A 249 -19.49 3.79 3.67
C HIS A 249 -19.89 5.02 4.49
N PHE A 250 -21.17 5.40 4.52
CA PHE A 250 -21.60 6.59 5.24
C PHE A 250 -21.88 6.30 6.72
N GLU A 251 -22.72 5.33 7.03
CA GLU A 251 -23.06 5.01 8.43
C GLU A 251 -21.82 4.53 9.20
N ARG A 252 -21.01 3.65 8.62
CA ARG A 252 -19.79 3.14 9.24
C ARG A 252 -18.73 4.23 9.50
N PHE A 253 -18.63 5.25 8.65
CA PHE A 253 -17.68 6.35 8.85
C PHE A 253 -18.16 7.30 9.96
N LEU A 254 -19.48 7.50 10.08
CA LEU A 254 -20.09 8.46 10.99
C LEU A 254 -20.49 7.86 12.35
N THR A 255 -20.64 6.54 12.46
CA THR A 255 -21.10 5.87 13.68
C THR A 255 -20.04 4.96 14.31
N THR A 256 -20.22 4.57 15.56
CA THR A 256 -19.32 3.69 16.32
C THR A 256 -19.79 2.23 16.37
N GLU A 257 -20.73 1.80 15.54
CA GLU A 257 -21.40 0.51 15.60
C GLU A 257 -20.49 -0.72 15.54
N HIS A 258 -19.27 -0.60 15.00
CA HIS A 258 -18.38 -1.74 14.76
C HIS A 258 -17.35 -2.01 15.87
N MET A 259 -17.51 -1.46 17.09
CA MET A 259 -16.61 -1.67 18.25
C MET A 259 -15.10 -1.48 17.95
N ARG A 260 -14.74 -0.75 16.91
CA ARG A 260 -13.35 -0.43 16.51
C ARG A 260 -13.02 1.03 16.81
N SER A 261 -13.62 1.60 17.86
CA SER A 261 -13.31 2.98 18.27
C SER A 261 -11.92 3.06 18.90
N GLY A 262 -11.26 4.19 18.72
CA GLY A 262 -9.95 4.44 19.31
C GLY A 262 -9.70 5.95 19.43
N PRO A 263 -8.74 6.35 20.30
CA PRO A 263 -8.42 7.76 20.48
C PRO A 263 -7.91 8.39 19.19
N TRP A 264 -8.03 9.71 19.05
CA TRP A 264 -7.59 10.45 17.86
C TRP A 264 -6.11 10.21 17.52
N TYR A 265 -5.28 9.94 18.53
CA TYR A 265 -3.84 9.68 18.37
C TYR A 265 -3.50 8.20 18.10
N TYR A 266 -4.51 7.33 17.92
CA TYR A 266 -4.31 5.88 17.69
C TYR A 266 -3.24 5.57 16.64
N PHE A 267 -3.23 6.32 15.54
CA PHE A 267 -2.28 6.09 14.45
C PHE A 267 -0.87 6.64 14.71
N VAL A 268 -0.64 7.43 15.77
CA VAL A 268 0.71 7.92 16.09
C VAL A 268 1.66 6.77 16.44
N PRO A 269 1.38 5.91 17.43
CA PRO A 269 2.23 4.76 17.70
C PRO A 269 2.29 3.77 16.54
N VAL A 270 1.18 3.55 15.82
CA VAL A 270 1.16 2.68 14.63
C VAL A 270 2.10 3.20 13.55
N PHE A 271 2.14 4.50 13.31
CA PHE A 271 3.06 5.12 12.37
C PHE A 271 4.52 5.00 12.83
N ILE A 272 4.81 5.34 14.09
CA ILE A 272 6.16 5.31 14.66
C ILE A 272 6.77 3.91 14.53
N VAL A 273 6.02 2.88 14.91
CA VAL A 273 6.46 1.49 14.80
C VAL A 273 6.46 1.04 13.34
N GLY A 274 5.41 1.38 12.61
CA GLY A 274 5.21 0.93 11.23
C GLY A 274 6.23 1.44 10.22
N ILE A 275 6.81 2.63 10.45
CA ILE A 275 7.82 3.24 9.56
C ILE A 275 9.25 2.76 9.85
N LEU A 276 9.46 2.00 10.93
CA LEU A 276 10.79 1.47 11.22
C LEU A 276 11.33 0.65 10.03
N PRO A 277 12.63 0.75 9.76
CA PRO A 277 13.70 1.46 10.48
C PRO A 277 13.91 2.93 10.03
N TRP A 278 13.03 3.53 9.26
CA TRP A 278 13.22 4.82 8.58
C TRP A 278 12.83 6.05 9.40
N LEU A 279 12.36 5.87 10.64
CA LEU A 279 11.84 6.96 11.49
C LEU A 279 12.82 8.12 11.66
N THR A 280 14.09 7.82 11.93
CA THR A 280 15.14 8.84 12.13
C THR A 280 15.51 9.56 10.83
N VAL A 281 15.56 8.81 9.72
CA VAL A 281 15.83 9.36 8.39
C VAL A 281 14.72 10.34 7.99
N LEU A 282 13.47 9.94 8.20
CA LEU A 282 12.31 10.81 7.94
C LEU A 282 12.29 12.02 8.88
N GLY A 283 12.44 11.83 10.19
CA GLY A 283 12.45 12.94 11.15
C GLY A 283 13.48 14.01 10.80
N PHE A 284 14.69 13.58 10.39
CA PHE A 284 15.73 14.48 9.93
C PHE A 284 15.45 15.09 8.56
N GLY A 285 14.83 14.33 7.66
CA GLY A 285 14.72 14.65 6.23
C GLY A 285 13.41 15.30 5.79
N LEU A 286 12.30 15.17 6.56
CA LEU A 286 11.01 15.74 6.18
C LEU A 286 11.07 17.24 5.84
N PRO A 287 11.68 18.11 6.67
CA PRO A 287 11.79 19.53 6.34
C PRO A 287 12.60 19.78 5.05
N ARG A 288 13.64 18.96 4.81
CA ARG A 288 14.45 19.03 3.59
C ARG A 288 13.64 18.62 2.37
N ALA A 289 12.91 17.49 2.44
CA ALA A 289 12.07 17.02 1.35
C ALA A 289 11.01 18.06 0.94
N TRP A 290 10.49 18.82 1.91
CA TRP A 290 9.56 19.91 1.62
C TRP A 290 10.24 21.12 0.97
N ARG A 291 11.40 21.55 1.50
CA ARG A 291 12.11 22.77 1.04
C ARG A 291 12.79 22.53 -0.30
N ASP A 292 13.52 21.42 -0.42
CA ASP A 292 14.34 21.09 -1.58
C ASP A 292 13.50 20.47 -2.71
N GLY A 293 12.25 20.06 -2.42
CA GLY A 293 11.26 19.63 -3.39
C GLY A 293 10.78 20.79 -4.26
N ALA A 294 11.69 21.34 -5.07
CA ALA A 294 11.34 22.41 -6.00
C ALA A 294 10.30 21.94 -7.02
N PRO A 295 9.30 22.78 -7.36
CA PRO A 295 8.39 22.50 -8.46
C PRO A 295 9.14 22.40 -9.79
N ASN A 296 8.75 21.47 -10.64
CA ASN A 296 9.25 21.40 -12.01
C ASN A 296 8.67 22.53 -12.90
N ALA A 297 9.01 22.57 -14.17
CA ALA A 297 8.53 23.58 -15.12
C ALA A 297 6.99 23.62 -15.28
N LEU A 298 6.27 22.55 -14.85
CA LEU A 298 4.82 22.50 -14.82
C LEU A 298 4.21 22.91 -13.46
N GLY A 299 5.02 23.35 -12.49
CA GLY A 299 4.58 23.73 -11.14
C GLY A 299 4.40 22.56 -10.17
N PHE A 300 4.69 21.32 -10.58
CA PHE A 300 4.49 20.12 -9.76
C PHE A 300 5.75 19.70 -9.02
N SER A 301 5.63 19.39 -7.73
CA SER A 301 6.68 18.79 -6.90
C SER A 301 6.23 17.44 -6.37
N TRP A 302 6.87 16.36 -6.82
CA TRP A 302 6.52 15.03 -6.38
C TRP A 302 6.84 14.79 -4.89
N GLN A 303 7.90 15.41 -4.35
CA GLN A 303 8.25 15.31 -2.94
C GLN A 303 7.15 15.91 -2.06
N ARG A 304 6.70 17.12 -2.38
CA ARG A 304 5.59 17.78 -1.67
C ARG A 304 4.31 16.99 -1.81
N PHE A 305 4.03 16.46 -3.01
CA PHE A 305 2.84 15.63 -3.23
C PHE A 305 2.87 14.34 -2.40
N ALA A 306 4.04 13.66 -2.32
CA ALA A 306 4.22 12.48 -1.49
C ALA A 306 3.97 12.78 0.01
N LEU A 307 4.46 13.92 0.50
CA LEU A 307 4.24 14.34 1.88
C LEU A 307 2.78 14.71 2.14
N VAL A 308 2.14 15.44 1.23
CA VAL A 308 0.72 15.80 1.33
C VAL A 308 -0.17 14.55 1.28
N TRP A 309 0.11 13.61 0.38
CA TRP A 309 -0.60 12.33 0.31
C TRP A 309 -0.51 11.58 1.64
N SER A 310 0.69 11.43 2.16
CA SER A 310 0.91 10.68 3.40
C SER A 310 0.26 11.36 4.61
N ALA A 311 0.38 12.68 4.70
CA ALA A 311 -0.28 13.46 5.74
C ALA A 311 -1.81 13.38 5.62
N PHE A 312 -2.34 13.46 4.41
CA PHE A 312 -3.79 13.33 4.16
C PHE A 312 -4.32 11.97 4.60
N VAL A 313 -3.67 10.87 4.20
CA VAL A 313 -4.07 9.51 4.60
C VAL A 313 -4.05 9.38 6.13
N PHE A 314 -2.98 9.84 6.77
CA PHE A 314 -2.85 9.80 8.23
C PHE A 314 -3.96 10.58 8.94
N LEU A 315 -4.21 11.83 8.52
CA LEU A 315 -5.21 12.71 9.12
C LEU A 315 -6.63 12.22 8.84
N PHE A 316 -6.91 11.75 7.62
CA PHE A 316 -8.20 11.20 7.23
C PHE A 316 -8.63 10.05 8.15
N PHE A 317 -7.75 9.07 8.35
CA PHE A 317 -8.06 7.96 9.25
C PHE A 317 -7.98 8.33 10.72
N SER A 318 -7.18 9.33 11.10
CA SER A 318 -7.20 9.86 12.48
C SER A 318 -8.51 10.54 12.82
N ALA A 319 -9.17 11.16 11.85
CA ALA A 319 -10.50 11.76 12.01
C ALA A 319 -11.64 10.73 11.97
N SER A 320 -11.44 9.55 11.34
CA SER A 320 -12.46 8.49 11.26
C SER A 320 -12.80 7.94 12.64
N GLY A 321 -14.07 7.59 12.88
CA GLY A 321 -14.51 6.88 14.10
C GLY A 321 -13.94 5.47 14.22
N SER A 322 -13.77 4.76 13.09
CA SER A 322 -13.25 3.39 13.05
C SER A 322 -11.73 3.37 12.87
N LYS A 323 -11.02 2.58 13.70
CA LYS A 323 -9.56 2.46 13.73
C LYS A 323 -9.12 1.03 13.46
N LEU A 324 -8.22 0.85 12.49
CA LEU A 324 -7.50 -0.40 12.25
C LEU A 324 -6.07 -0.07 11.80
N GLN A 325 -5.08 -0.79 12.29
CA GLN A 325 -3.66 -0.50 12.01
C GLN A 325 -3.35 -0.43 10.51
N SER A 326 -3.99 -1.29 9.72
CA SER A 326 -3.81 -1.36 8.27
C SER A 326 -4.34 -0.15 7.48
N TYR A 327 -5.18 0.69 8.09
CA TYR A 327 -5.80 1.82 7.37
C TYR A 327 -4.79 2.84 6.87
N ILE A 328 -3.69 3.05 7.61
CA ILE A 328 -2.65 3.98 7.19
C ILE A 328 -1.60 3.35 6.24
N LEU A 329 -1.76 2.07 5.86
CA LEU A 329 -0.82 1.40 4.96
C LEU A 329 -0.54 2.17 3.65
N PRO A 330 -1.53 2.82 2.99
CA PRO A 330 -1.30 3.55 1.74
C PRO A 330 -0.38 4.77 1.85
N MET A 331 -0.04 5.24 3.07
CA MET A 331 0.88 6.37 3.23
C MET A 331 2.36 5.96 3.11
N PHE A 332 2.69 4.69 3.33
CA PHE A 332 4.09 4.25 3.40
C PHE A 332 4.77 4.17 2.04
N ALA A 333 4.04 3.90 0.97
CA ALA A 333 4.61 3.84 -0.38
C ALA A 333 5.15 5.20 -0.85
N PRO A 334 4.41 6.33 -0.78
CA PRO A 334 4.96 7.66 -1.05
C PRO A 334 6.11 8.06 -0.11
N LEU A 335 6.01 7.70 1.19
CA LEU A 335 7.08 7.97 2.15
C LEU A 335 8.36 7.19 1.83
N ALA A 336 8.25 5.94 1.37
CA ALA A 336 9.41 5.15 0.97
C ALA A 336 10.15 5.78 -0.23
N LEU A 337 9.43 6.39 -1.17
CA LEU A 337 10.05 7.15 -2.25
C LEU A 337 10.82 8.38 -1.72
N VAL A 338 10.24 9.08 -0.73
CA VAL A 338 10.93 10.20 -0.05
C VAL A 338 12.15 9.71 0.74
N VAL A 339 12.03 8.58 1.46
CA VAL A 339 13.17 7.95 2.17
C VAL A 339 14.29 7.60 1.18
N GLY A 340 13.97 6.94 0.07
CA GLY A 340 14.94 6.63 -0.98
C GLY A 340 15.65 7.88 -1.50
N TRP A 341 14.91 8.95 -1.73
CA TRP A 341 15.45 10.23 -2.16
C TRP A 341 16.38 10.89 -1.11
N LEU A 342 16.06 10.76 0.17
CA LEU A 342 16.92 11.21 1.28
C LEU A 342 18.20 10.37 1.36
N LEU A 343 18.07 9.03 1.30
CA LEU A 343 19.22 8.13 1.37
C LEU A 343 20.26 8.39 0.28
N VAL A 344 19.82 8.73 -0.93
CA VAL A 344 20.74 9.12 -2.03
C VAL A 344 21.52 10.41 -1.73
N ARG A 345 21.00 11.29 -0.88
CA ARG A 345 21.55 12.63 -0.61
C ARG A 345 22.28 12.75 0.72
N LEU A 346 22.10 11.79 1.61
CA LEU A 346 22.79 11.80 2.90
C LEU A 346 24.23 11.30 2.73
N ASP A 347 25.16 12.00 3.38
CA ASP A 347 26.54 11.53 3.51
C ASP A 347 26.61 10.31 4.44
N GLU A 348 27.62 9.48 4.28
CA GLU A 348 27.81 8.24 5.02
C GLU A 348 27.79 8.43 6.55
N ARG A 349 28.40 9.53 7.04
CA ARG A 349 28.46 9.83 8.47
C ARG A 349 27.08 10.14 9.05
N THR A 350 26.28 10.93 8.33
CA THR A 350 24.92 11.25 8.74
C THR A 350 24.04 10.00 8.68
N LEU A 351 24.16 9.22 7.60
CA LEU A 351 23.44 7.95 7.47
C LEU A 351 23.76 7.00 8.63
N PHE A 352 25.04 6.80 8.93
CA PHE A 352 25.48 5.97 10.06
C PHE A 352 24.91 6.44 11.39
N ARG A 353 24.94 7.73 11.67
CA ARG A 353 24.39 8.31 12.90
C ARG A 353 22.86 8.12 13.03
N LEU A 354 22.16 8.13 11.92
CA LEU A 354 20.70 7.95 11.90
C LEU A 354 20.26 6.49 11.99
N THR A 355 21.04 5.57 11.44
CA THR A 355 20.63 4.14 11.32
C THR A 355 21.16 3.27 12.45
N VAL A 356 22.39 3.51 12.92
CA VAL A 356 23.02 2.64 13.94
C VAL A 356 22.26 2.59 15.26
N PRO A 357 21.76 3.69 15.84
CA PRO A 357 20.99 3.61 17.09
C PRO A 357 19.76 2.72 16.97
N LEU A 358 19.06 2.79 15.84
CA LEU A 358 17.89 1.94 15.58
C LEU A 358 18.26 0.47 15.34
N ALA A 359 19.37 0.22 14.64
CA ALA A 359 19.89 -1.13 14.44
C ALA A 359 20.31 -1.77 15.77
N VAL A 360 20.95 -1.00 16.67
CA VAL A 360 21.31 -1.46 18.00
C VAL A 360 20.07 -1.76 18.84
N VAL A 361 19.11 -0.85 18.90
CA VAL A 361 17.86 -1.06 19.64
C VAL A 361 17.07 -2.24 19.07
N GLY A 362 16.90 -2.29 17.75
CA GLY A 362 16.19 -3.39 17.08
C GLY A 362 16.88 -4.74 17.27
N GLY A 363 18.21 -4.78 17.15
CA GLY A 363 19.00 -5.98 17.39
C GLY A 363 18.93 -6.46 18.84
N THR A 364 18.99 -5.53 19.80
CA THR A 364 18.87 -5.86 21.23
C THR A 364 17.48 -6.41 21.55
N LEU A 365 16.42 -5.80 21.01
CA LEU A 365 15.05 -6.30 21.17
C LEU A 365 14.85 -7.66 20.53
N ALA A 366 15.39 -7.88 19.32
CA ALA A 366 15.32 -9.17 18.64
C ALA A 366 16.03 -10.27 19.44
N LEU A 367 17.22 -9.98 19.94
CA LEU A 367 17.98 -10.93 20.79
C LEU A 367 17.24 -11.19 22.11
N GLY A 368 16.65 -10.15 22.73
CA GLY A 368 15.83 -10.30 23.92
C GLY A 368 14.59 -11.18 23.70
N LEU A 369 13.88 -10.99 22.58
CA LEU A 369 12.75 -11.83 22.19
C LEU A 369 13.18 -13.28 21.91
N LEU A 370 14.28 -13.49 21.22
CA LEU A 370 14.83 -14.84 20.98
C LEU A 370 15.19 -15.52 22.30
N ALA A 371 15.86 -14.83 23.22
CA ALA A 371 16.20 -15.35 24.54
C ALA A 371 14.98 -15.61 25.44
N ALA A 372 13.89 -14.87 25.23
CA ALA A 372 12.62 -15.06 25.94
C ALA A 372 11.68 -16.06 25.24
N PHE A 373 11.99 -16.50 24.01
CA PHE A 373 11.10 -17.32 23.20
C PHE A 373 10.64 -18.59 23.92
N ASP A 374 11.58 -19.34 24.50
CA ASP A 374 11.28 -20.57 25.26
C ASP A 374 10.42 -20.35 26.50
N ARG A 375 10.39 -19.11 27.01
CA ARG A 375 9.55 -18.72 28.16
C ARG A 375 8.15 -18.23 27.74
N LEU A 376 8.02 -17.77 26.50
CA LEU A 376 6.76 -17.24 25.93
C LEU A 376 5.93 -18.32 25.24
N VAL A 377 6.57 -19.26 24.56
CA VAL A 377 5.90 -20.32 23.78
C VAL A 377 5.01 -21.25 24.62
N PRO A 378 5.36 -21.68 25.86
CA PRO A 378 4.48 -22.54 26.64
C PRO A 378 3.13 -21.93 27.00
N ARG A 379 2.99 -20.61 26.94
CA ARG A 379 1.73 -19.90 27.26
C ARG A 379 0.74 -19.83 26.10
N PHE A 380 1.16 -20.16 24.87
CA PHE A 380 0.33 -20.09 23.68
C PHE A 380 0.03 -21.48 23.08
N ALA A 381 0.49 -22.56 23.71
CA ALA A 381 0.28 -23.93 23.28
C ALA A 381 -0.85 -24.64 24.05
N GLY A 382 -1.64 -23.91 24.84
CA GLY A 382 -2.80 -24.38 25.60
C GLY A 382 -4.12 -23.92 25.02
#